data_c9707d5adcc5b28a44c8485826f1f349
#
_entry.id   c9707d5adcc5b28a44c8485826f1f349
#
_cell.length_a   1.000
_cell.length_b   1.000
_cell.length_c   1.000
_cell.angle_alpha   90.00
_cell.angle_beta   90.00
_cell.angle_gamma   90.00
#
_symmetry.space_group_name_H-M   'P 1'
#
loop_
_entity.id
_entity.type
_entity.pdbx_description
1 polymer ?
#
loop_
_entity_poly.entity_id
_entity_poly.type
_entity_poly.pdbx_seq_one_letter_code
_entity_poly.pdbx_strand_id
1 'polypeptide(L)'
;MKKKLLFLLAAVIAFDFLVTILGQPGSYWLDPRTAHEGNPVFRWFMFQGAVCYFAFIAAYIAGVVGLVSRLPRQTAIVVGLVFLLTHYFAASSWLAFHFHFDLVGPVVYAVVLSVWSITIMRPSDWNACCENAGSRGSL
;
A
#
# COMPACT_ATOMS: atom_id res chain seq x y z
N MET A 1 -12.51 11.46 -5.93
CA MET A 1 -12.13 10.05 -6.04
C MET A 1 -10.61 9.84 -6.13
N LYS A 2 -9.88 10.42 -7.09
CA LYS A 2 -8.43 10.21 -7.27
C LYS A 2 -7.60 10.52 -6.02
N LYS A 3 -7.84 11.64 -5.33
CA LYS A 3 -7.14 12.01 -4.09
C LYS A 3 -7.33 10.96 -2.98
N LYS A 4 -8.54 10.40 -2.86
CA LYS A 4 -8.86 9.36 -1.86
C LYS A 4 -8.12 8.05 -2.17
N LEU A 5 -8.05 7.64 -3.45
CA LEU A 5 -7.25 6.49 -3.89
C LEU A 5 -5.76 6.67 -3.57
N LEU A 6 -5.20 7.85 -3.86
CA LEU A 6 -3.79 8.14 -3.60
C LEU A 6 -3.47 8.09 -2.10
N PHE A 7 -4.38 8.61 -1.26
CA PHE A 7 -4.23 8.54 0.20
C PHE A 7 -4.29 7.10 0.70
N LEU A 8 -5.28 6.31 0.25
CA LEU A 8 -5.39 4.90 0.58
C LEU A 8 -4.14 4.11 0.17
N LEU A 9 -3.66 4.35 -1.04
CA LEU A 9 -2.46 3.73 -1.57
C LEU A 9 -1.22 4.04 -0.71
N ALA A 10 -1.00 5.32 -0.40
CA ALA A 10 0.12 5.72 0.47
C ALA A 10 0.05 5.05 1.85
N ALA A 11 -1.15 4.99 2.44
CA ALA A 11 -1.33 4.42 3.76
C ALA A 11 -1.13 2.90 3.79
N VAL A 12 -1.61 2.16 2.78
CA VAL A 12 -1.40 0.70 2.69
C VAL A 12 0.06 0.37 2.46
N ILE A 13 0.75 1.12 1.59
CA ILE A 13 2.19 0.95 1.37
C ILE A 13 2.96 1.25 2.68
N ALA A 14 2.65 2.37 3.35
CA ALA A 14 3.31 2.72 4.61
C ALA A 14 3.07 1.67 5.70
N PHE A 15 1.86 1.10 5.78
CA PHE A 15 1.53 0.04 6.72
C PHE A 15 2.34 -1.24 6.44
N ASP A 16 2.44 -1.68 5.19
CA ASP A 16 3.24 -2.85 4.80
C ASP A 16 4.70 -2.69 5.25
N PHE A 17 5.32 -1.58 4.94
CA PHE A 17 6.69 -1.30 5.36
C PHE A 17 6.85 -1.19 6.88
N LEU A 18 5.85 -0.65 7.59
CA LEU A 18 5.86 -0.59 9.04
C LEU A 18 5.82 -1.98 9.65
N VAL A 19 4.94 -2.86 9.17
CA VAL A 19 4.87 -4.26 9.65
C VAL A 19 6.18 -4.99 9.36
N THR A 20 6.74 -4.77 8.17
CA THR A 20 8.02 -5.37 7.76
C THR A 20 9.15 -4.97 8.71
N ILE A 21 9.30 -3.69 9.05
CA ILE A 21 10.38 -3.24 9.94
C ILE A 21 10.16 -3.67 11.39
N LEU A 22 8.91 -3.64 11.87
CA LEU A 22 8.57 -4.09 13.23
C LEU A 22 8.71 -5.61 13.40
N GLY A 23 8.50 -6.38 12.33
CA GLY A 23 8.67 -7.83 12.31
C GLY A 23 10.10 -8.30 12.16
N GLN A 24 11.08 -7.39 12.05
CA GLN A 24 12.48 -7.79 11.96
C GLN A 24 12.94 -8.45 13.26
N PRO A 25 13.83 -9.48 13.19
CA PRO A 25 14.40 -10.10 14.36
C PRO A 25 15.23 -9.10 15.18
N GLY A 26 15.35 -9.34 16.48
CA GLY A 26 16.15 -8.47 17.36
C GLY A 26 17.60 -8.29 16.89
N SER A 27 18.16 -9.30 16.20
CA SER A 27 19.50 -9.24 15.60
C SER A 27 19.65 -8.15 14.54
N TYR A 28 18.56 -7.81 13.80
CA TYR A 28 18.58 -6.76 12.80
C TYR A 28 18.96 -5.39 13.37
N TRP A 29 18.52 -5.10 14.58
CA TRP A 29 18.78 -3.82 15.22
C TRP A 29 20.25 -3.68 15.71
N LEU A 30 20.96 -4.81 15.81
CA LEU A 30 22.38 -4.85 16.15
C LEU A 30 23.25 -4.95 14.88
N ASP A 31 22.82 -5.77 13.91
CA ASP A 31 23.46 -5.94 12.60
C ASP A 31 22.41 -5.95 11.50
N PRO A 32 22.29 -4.86 10.70
CA PRO A 32 21.33 -4.77 9.60
C PRO A 32 21.44 -5.89 8.54
N ARG A 33 22.59 -6.57 8.47
CA ARG A 33 22.79 -7.68 7.51
C ARG A 33 21.99 -8.92 7.87
N THR A 34 21.43 -8.98 9.07
CA THR A 34 20.53 -10.05 9.50
C THR A 34 19.06 -9.80 9.15
N ALA A 35 18.77 -8.81 8.30
CA ALA A 35 17.41 -8.50 7.88
C ALA A 35 16.73 -9.70 7.20
N HIS A 36 15.52 -10.00 7.66
CA HIS A 36 14.62 -10.97 7.07
C HIS A 36 13.69 -10.25 6.07
N GLU A 37 14.10 -10.16 4.84
CA GLU A 37 13.33 -9.55 3.76
C GLU A 37 13.47 -10.40 2.49
N GLY A 38 12.33 -10.80 1.92
CA GLY A 38 12.28 -11.65 0.72
C GLY A 38 12.64 -10.89 -0.56
N ASN A 39 12.29 -9.62 -0.65
CA ASN A 39 12.58 -8.80 -1.80
C ASN A 39 14.04 -8.32 -1.78
N PRO A 40 14.86 -8.68 -2.79
CA PRO A 40 16.29 -8.38 -2.79
C PRO A 40 16.59 -6.87 -2.82
N VAL A 41 15.73 -6.06 -3.45
CA VAL A 41 15.89 -4.60 -3.49
C VAL A 41 15.66 -4.01 -2.09
N PHE A 42 14.56 -4.37 -1.44
CA PHE A 42 14.23 -3.88 -0.10
C PHE A 42 15.23 -4.37 0.94
N ARG A 43 15.66 -5.62 0.84
CA ARG A 43 16.72 -6.19 1.67
C ARG A 43 18.02 -5.39 1.56
N TRP A 44 18.40 -5.00 0.34
CA TRP A 44 19.61 -4.20 0.13
C TRP A 44 19.54 -2.87 0.89
N PHE A 45 18.41 -2.16 0.82
CA PHE A 45 18.23 -0.92 1.59
C PHE A 45 18.22 -1.16 3.11
N MET A 46 17.66 -2.27 3.57
CA MET A 46 17.70 -2.65 4.99
C MET A 46 19.14 -2.90 5.46
N PHE A 47 19.99 -3.49 4.63
CA PHE A 47 21.41 -3.70 4.95
C PHE A 47 22.19 -2.39 5.15
N GLN A 48 21.72 -1.29 4.58
CA GLN A 48 22.31 0.03 4.80
C GLN A 48 21.85 0.68 6.11
N GLY A 49 20.98 0.00 6.88
CA GLY A 49 20.44 0.45 8.15
C GLY A 49 19.06 1.13 8.03
N ALA A 50 18.41 1.25 9.18
CA ALA A 50 17.03 1.71 9.28
C ALA A 50 16.79 3.10 8.66
N VAL A 51 17.72 4.03 8.83
CA VAL A 51 17.59 5.39 8.27
C VAL A 51 17.54 5.36 6.73
N CYS A 52 18.43 4.59 6.11
CA CYS A 52 18.47 4.43 4.66
C CYS A 52 17.18 3.75 4.16
N TYR A 53 16.70 2.75 4.88
CA TYR A 53 15.44 2.09 4.57
C TYR A 53 14.25 3.03 4.64
N PHE A 54 14.11 3.85 5.69
CA PHE A 54 13.02 4.82 5.80
C PHE A 54 13.08 5.90 4.71
N ALA A 55 14.26 6.39 4.37
CA ALA A 55 14.43 7.34 3.26
C ALA A 55 13.98 6.73 1.92
N PHE A 56 14.34 5.47 1.69
CA PHE A 56 13.89 4.73 0.51
C PHE A 56 12.38 4.55 0.48
N ILE A 57 11.75 4.18 1.61
CA ILE A 57 10.28 4.03 1.71
C ILE A 57 9.58 5.36 1.37
N ALA A 58 10.04 6.47 1.92
CA ALA A 58 9.47 7.78 1.62
C ALA A 58 9.57 8.11 0.13
N ALA A 59 10.72 7.87 -0.50
CA ALA A 59 10.93 8.05 -1.93
C ALA A 59 10.05 7.10 -2.77
N TYR A 60 9.93 5.84 -2.35
CA TYR A 60 9.08 4.85 -3.01
C TYR A 60 7.60 5.25 -2.98
N ILE A 61 7.06 5.62 -1.80
CA ILE A 61 5.68 6.10 -1.67
C ILE A 61 5.46 7.34 -2.55
N ALA A 62 6.36 8.32 -2.48
CA ALA A 62 6.27 9.52 -3.31
C ALA A 62 6.30 9.20 -4.80
N GLY A 63 7.14 8.26 -5.23
CA GLY A 63 7.25 7.78 -6.60
C GLY A 63 5.96 7.11 -7.08
N VAL A 64 5.41 6.17 -6.30
CA VAL A 64 4.17 5.44 -6.63
C VAL A 64 2.98 6.41 -6.67
N VAL A 65 2.82 7.24 -5.66
CA VAL A 65 1.75 8.25 -5.60
C VAL A 65 1.89 9.25 -6.74
N GLY A 66 3.10 9.72 -7.02
CA GLY A 66 3.41 10.61 -8.13
C GLY A 66 3.08 9.98 -9.49
N LEU A 67 3.47 8.73 -9.70
CA LEU A 67 3.14 7.97 -10.92
C LEU A 67 1.63 7.87 -11.10
N VAL A 68 0.92 7.30 -10.11
CA VAL A 68 -0.54 7.07 -10.18
C VAL A 68 -1.30 8.41 -10.31
N SER A 69 -0.79 9.49 -9.71
CA SER A 69 -1.40 10.81 -9.84
C SER A 69 -1.39 11.38 -11.26
N ARG A 70 -0.43 11.00 -12.09
CA ARG A 70 -0.28 11.47 -13.48
C ARG A 70 -1.07 10.64 -14.50
N LEU A 71 -1.45 9.40 -14.14
CA LEU A 71 -2.17 8.51 -15.03
C LEU A 71 -3.61 8.98 -15.29
N PRO A 72 -4.20 8.68 -16.46
CA PRO A 72 -5.64 8.78 -16.69
C PRO A 72 -6.44 8.02 -15.64
N ARG A 73 -7.67 8.47 -15.32
CA ARG A 73 -8.45 7.95 -14.19
C ARG A 73 -8.60 6.43 -14.19
N GLN A 74 -8.94 5.82 -15.32
CA GLN A 74 -9.12 4.37 -15.43
C GLN A 74 -7.82 3.61 -15.16
N THR A 75 -6.74 4.04 -15.82
CA THR A 75 -5.41 3.46 -15.65
C THR A 75 -4.92 3.64 -14.20
N ALA A 76 -5.16 4.81 -13.59
CA ALA A 76 -4.80 5.06 -12.19
C ALA A 76 -5.52 4.12 -11.23
N ILE A 77 -6.79 3.78 -11.49
CA ILE A 77 -7.54 2.80 -10.67
C ILE A 77 -6.90 1.41 -10.81
N VAL A 78 -6.67 0.95 -12.04
CA VAL A 78 -6.10 -0.39 -12.28
C VAL A 78 -4.70 -0.51 -11.65
N VAL A 79 -3.82 0.44 -11.94
CA VAL A 79 -2.45 0.44 -11.39
C VAL A 79 -2.47 0.59 -9.88
N GLY A 80 -3.32 1.47 -9.33
CA GLY A 80 -3.50 1.62 -7.89
C GLY A 80 -3.98 0.35 -7.21
N LEU A 81 -4.92 -0.39 -7.82
CA LEU A 81 -5.38 -1.69 -7.29
C LEU A 81 -4.27 -2.74 -7.28
N VAL A 82 -3.43 -2.79 -8.33
CA VAL A 82 -2.28 -3.70 -8.36
C VAL A 82 -1.35 -3.43 -7.19
N PHE A 83 -0.96 -2.17 -6.96
CA PHE A 83 -0.13 -1.81 -5.81
C PHE A 83 -0.80 -2.12 -4.47
N LEU A 84 -2.10 -1.82 -4.32
CA LEU A 84 -2.86 -2.13 -3.10
C LEU A 84 -2.86 -3.62 -2.80
N LEU A 85 -3.12 -4.47 -3.79
CA LEU A 85 -3.12 -5.92 -3.62
C LEU A 85 -1.74 -6.46 -3.29
N THR A 86 -0.69 -5.99 -3.99
CA THR A 86 0.69 -6.41 -3.75
C THR A 86 1.10 -6.12 -2.30
N HIS A 87 0.88 -4.89 -1.83
CA HIS A 87 1.25 -4.50 -0.47
C HIS A 87 0.32 -5.11 0.59
N TYR A 88 -0.96 -5.37 0.25
CA TYR A 88 -1.85 -6.13 1.12
C TYR A 88 -1.31 -7.55 1.37
N PHE A 89 -0.91 -8.27 0.31
CA PHE A 89 -0.37 -9.63 0.46
C PHE A 89 0.97 -9.63 1.19
N ALA A 90 1.84 -8.67 0.93
CA ALA A 90 3.12 -8.54 1.63
C ALA A 90 2.90 -8.32 3.14
N ALA A 91 2.11 -7.32 3.53
CA ALA A 91 1.78 -7.07 4.94
C ALA A 91 1.09 -8.26 5.61
N SER A 92 0.16 -8.93 4.90
CA SER A 92 -0.54 -10.10 5.40
C SER A 92 0.42 -11.26 5.70
N SER A 93 1.44 -11.47 4.86
CA SER A 93 2.46 -12.50 5.10
C SER A 93 3.27 -12.21 6.36
N TRP A 94 3.65 -10.95 6.61
CA TRP A 94 4.32 -10.55 7.83
C TRP A 94 3.46 -10.75 9.06
N LEU A 95 2.18 -10.34 9.00
CA LEU A 95 1.23 -10.54 10.10
C LEU A 95 1.04 -12.03 10.44
N ALA A 96 0.93 -12.89 9.43
CA ALA A 96 0.74 -14.31 9.63
C ALA A 96 2.01 -15.01 10.17
N PHE A 97 3.16 -14.79 9.52
CA PHE A 97 4.36 -15.59 9.79
C PHE A 97 5.27 -15.02 10.87
N HIS A 98 5.38 -13.70 10.98
CA HIS A 98 6.30 -13.08 11.93
C HIS A 98 5.62 -12.66 13.24
N PHE A 99 4.36 -12.24 13.17
CA PHE A 99 3.61 -11.87 14.37
C PHE A 99 2.73 -13.00 14.92
N HIS A 100 2.75 -14.19 14.29
CA HIS A 100 1.97 -15.36 14.70
C HIS A 100 0.46 -15.10 14.81
N PHE A 101 -0.05 -14.15 14.05
CA PHE A 101 -1.49 -13.89 13.99
C PHE A 101 -2.26 -14.90 13.12
N ASP A 102 -1.56 -15.89 12.56
CA ASP A 102 -2.09 -16.90 11.65
C ASP A 102 -3.02 -16.27 10.58
N LEU A 103 -4.23 -16.83 10.41
CA LEU A 103 -5.22 -16.25 9.48
C LEU A 103 -6.00 -15.07 10.07
N VAL A 104 -5.99 -14.88 11.39
CA VAL A 104 -6.76 -13.81 12.05
C VAL A 104 -6.22 -12.44 11.68
N GLY A 105 -4.91 -12.25 11.70
CA GLY A 105 -4.28 -10.98 11.33
C GLY A 105 -4.61 -10.53 9.89
N PRO A 106 -4.37 -11.36 8.87
CA PRO A 106 -4.76 -11.07 7.49
C PRO A 106 -6.26 -10.80 7.30
N VAL A 107 -7.14 -11.56 7.97
CA VAL A 107 -8.60 -11.37 7.87
C VAL A 107 -9.00 -10.03 8.50
N VAL A 108 -8.53 -9.71 9.69
CA VAL A 108 -8.80 -8.41 10.34
C VAL A 108 -8.30 -7.26 9.47
N TYR A 109 -7.09 -7.39 8.90
CA TYR A 109 -6.54 -6.40 7.99
C TYR A 109 -7.40 -6.23 6.73
N ALA A 110 -7.88 -7.33 6.13
CA ALA A 110 -8.77 -7.29 4.97
C ALA A 110 -10.10 -6.58 5.30
N VAL A 111 -10.70 -6.89 6.45
CA VAL A 111 -11.95 -6.25 6.91
C VAL A 111 -11.74 -4.75 7.12
N VAL A 112 -10.71 -4.35 7.86
CA VAL A 112 -10.40 -2.94 8.11
C VAL A 112 -10.16 -2.19 6.79
N LEU A 113 -9.37 -2.76 5.88
CA LEU A 113 -9.09 -2.18 4.58
C LEU A 113 -10.35 -2.06 3.72
N SER A 114 -11.23 -3.07 3.75
CA SER A 114 -12.50 -3.06 3.01
C SER A 114 -13.46 -2.00 3.53
N VAL A 115 -13.67 -1.93 4.85
CA VAL A 115 -14.51 -0.92 5.49
C VAL A 115 -13.98 0.49 5.20
N TRP A 116 -12.67 0.67 5.33
CA TRP A 116 -12.03 1.95 5.04
C TRP A 116 -12.17 2.35 3.57
N SER A 117 -11.95 1.41 2.64
CA SER A 117 -12.12 1.62 1.21
C SER A 117 -13.56 2.02 0.84
N ILE A 118 -14.57 1.35 1.41
CA ILE A 118 -15.99 1.68 1.21
C ILE A 118 -16.30 3.06 1.77
N THR A 119 -15.79 3.39 2.96
CA THR A 119 -16.03 4.70 3.61
C THR A 119 -15.41 5.85 2.81
N ILE A 120 -14.22 5.63 2.23
CA ILE A 120 -13.51 6.63 1.43
C ILE A 120 -14.10 6.76 0.02
N MET A 121 -14.54 5.64 -0.60
CA MET A 121 -15.08 5.58 -1.96
C MET A 121 -16.61 5.58 -1.96
N ARG A 122 -17.26 6.56 -1.29
CA ARG A 122 -18.74 6.62 -1.22
C ARG A 122 -19.41 6.57 -2.60
N PRO A 123 -20.61 5.93 -2.71
CA PRO A 123 -21.37 5.80 -3.98
C PRO A 123 -21.71 7.11 -4.68
N SER A 124 -21.82 8.23 -3.93
CA SER A 124 -22.02 9.58 -4.50
C SER A 124 -20.96 9.96 -5.55
N ASP A 125 -19.73 9.41 -5.41
CA ASP A 125 -18.66 9.70 -6.37
C ASP A 125 -18.83 8.94 -7.69
N TRP A 126 -19.67 7.89 -7.73
CA TRP A 126 -20.01 7.10 -8.92
C TRP A 126 -21.15 7.72 -9.71
N ASN A 127 -22.21 8.21 -9.04
CA ASN A 127 -23.39 8.81 -9.67
C ASN A 127 -23.03 10.08 -10.44
N ALA A 128 -22.18 10.94 -9.88
CA ALA A 128 -21.68 12.13 -10.56
C ALA A 128 -20.86 11.83 -11.84
N CYS A 129 -20.42 10.58 -12.03
CA CYS A 129 -19.70 10.16 -13.22
C CYS A 129 -20.65 9.74 -14.36
N CYS A 130 -21.79 9.15 -14.03
CA CYS A 130 -22.78 8.72 -15.00
C CYS A 130 -23.57 9.92 -15.56
N GLU A 131 -23.90 10.91 -14.71
CA GLU A 131 -24.57 12.13 -15.14
C GLU A 131 -23.73 12.96 -16.11
N ASN A 132 -22.42 13.09 -15.86
CA ASN A 132 -21.51 13.82 -16.76
C ASN A 132 -21.23 13.10 -18.09
N ALA A 133 -21.41 11.78 -18.15
CA ALA A 133 -21.28 11.01 -19.38
C ALA A 133 -22.52 11.13 -20.29
N GLY A 134 -23.71 11.21 -19.67
CA GLY A 134 -24.98 11.36 -20.40
C GLY A 134 -25.16 12.74 -21.03
N SER A 135 -24.63 13.80 -20.42
CA SER A 135 -24.77 15.16 -20.93
C SER A 135 -23.88 15.50 -22.16
N ARG A 136 -22.87 14.69 -22.47
CA ARG A 136 -21.98 14.88 -23.63
C ARG A 136 -22.44 14.19 -24.92
N GLY A 137 -23.49 13.38 -24.84
CA GLY A 137 -24.04 12.65 -25.99
C GLY A 137 -25.22 13.34 -26.71
N SER A 138 -25.58 14.56 -26.30
CA SER A 138 -26.76 15.30 -26.84
C SER A 138 -26.40 16.60 -27.60
N LEU A 139 -25.23 16.64 -28.28
CA LEU A 139 -24.88 17.71 -29.24
C LEU A 139 -24.69 17.15 -30.64
#